data_ef576fab91935cf54ccb85e98e4386f2
#
_entry.id   ef576fab91935cf54ccb85e98e4386f2
#
_cell.length_a   1.000
_cell.length_b   1.000
_cell.length_c   1.000
_cell.angle_alpha   90.00
_cell.angle_beta   90.00
_cell.angle_gamma   90.00
#
_symmetry.space_group_name_H-M   'P 1'
#
loop_
_entity.id
_entity.type
_entity.pdbx_description
1 polymer ?
#
loop_
_entity_poly.entity_id
_entity_poly.type
_entity_poly.pdbx_seq_one_letter_code
_entity_poly.pdbx_strand_id
1 'polypeptide(L)'
;HGRRGGEPLVEVPVVVHPRVSVRHPEIADEDAIHAWVYAVECAERVDSPYWPAYAALGYDRNGLLLELLAARQEDGSILIDHAMTPPSKKMMTEIFGPGRRG
;
A
#
# COMPACT_ATOMS: atom_id res chain seq x y z
N HIS A 1 15.43 -7.35 -22.33
CA HIS A 1 15.36 -7.49 -21.76
C HIS A 1 15.19 -7.49 -21.13
N GLY A 2 15.22 -7.52 -21.11
CA GLY A 2 15.04 -7.29 -20.28
C GLY A 2 14.60 -7.60 -19.75
N ARG A 3 14.53 -7.59 -19.76
CA ARG A 3 14.06 -7.95 -19.13
C ARG A 3 13.73 -8.62 -19.52
N ARG A 4 13.73 -8.66 -19.72
CA ARG A 4 13.36 -9.22 -19.76
C ARG A 4 12.90 -9.80 -19.59
N GLY A 5 12.83 -9.89 -19.70
CA GLY A 5 12.30 -10.25 -19.21
C GLY A 5 12.06 -10.88 -18.72
N GLY A 6 12.02 -11.04 -18.67
CA GLY A 6 11.60 -11.50 -18.02
C GLY A 6 11.78 -12.06 -16.94
N GLU A 7 12.40 -11.77 -16.57
CA GLU A 7 12.53 -12.10 -15.48
C GLU A 7 11.62 -11.76 -14.80
N PRO A 8 11.22 -12.46 -14.51
CA PRO A 8 10.20 -12.07 -13.92
C PRO A 8 10.63 -11.24 -12.94
N LEU A 9 9.92 -10.33 -12.89
CA LEU A 9 10.08 -9.70 -11.88
C LEU A 9 9.93 -10.53 -10.80
N VAL A 10 10.71 -10.45 -9.92
CA VAL A 10 10.55 -11.16 -8.77
C VAL A 10 9.38 -10.69 -8.08
N GLU A 11 8.49 -11.55 -7.80
CA GLU A 11 7.36 -11.18 -7.12
C GLU A 11 7.70 -11.01 -5.69
N VAL A 12 7.52 -9.83 -5.15
CA VAL A 12 7.75 -9.57 -3.75
C VAL A 12 6.53 -10.03 -2.99
N PRO A 13 6.69 -10.89 -2.00
CA PRO A 13 5.53 -11.31 -1.21
C PRO A 13 4.89 -10.12 -0.52
N VAL A 14 3.57 -10.08 -0.53
CA VAL A 14 2.80 -9.04 0.12
C VAL A 14 1.92 -9.71 1.15
N VAL A 15 2.07 -9.31 2.40
CA VAL A 15 1.40 -9.93 3.52
C VAL A 15 0.57 -8.86 4.23
N VAL A 16 -0.59 -9.24 4.73
CA VAL A 16 -1.45 -8.31 5.46
C VAL A 16 -1.40 -8.66 6.93
N HIS A 17 -1.08 -7.68 7.76
CA HIS A 17 -1.02 -7.89 9.20
C HIS A 17 -2.41 -8.20 9.73
N PRO A 18 -2.55 -9.16 10.66
CA PRO A 18 -3.87 -9.51 11.17
C PRO A 18 -4.66 -8.36 11.77
N ARG A 19 -3.99 -7.31 12.26
CA ARG A 19 -4.72 -6.18 12.82
C ARG A 19 -5.61 -5.49 11.80
N VAL A 20 -5.30 -5.64 10.51
CA VAL A 20 -6.12 -5.00 9.48
C VAL A 20 -7.52 -5.57 9.50
N SER A 21 -7.66 -6.89 9.51
CA SER A 21 -8.98 -7.49 9.53
C SER A 21 -9.68 -7.31 10.87
N VAL A 22 -8.92 -7.14 11.94
CA VAL A 22 -9.53 -6.86 13.24
C VAL A 22 -10.16 -5.48 13.25
N ARG A 23 -9.45 -4.48 12.72
CA ARG A 23 -9.96 -3.11 12.73
C ARG A 23 -10.93 -2.82 11.62
N HIS A 24 -10.75 -3.48 10.48
CA HIS A 24 -11.58 -3.23 9.30
C HIS A 24 -11.98 -4.56 8.68
N PRO A 25 -12.85 -5.32 9.37
CA PRO A 25 -13.22 -6.65 8.88
C PRO A 25 -13.91 -6.63 7.53
N GLU A 26 -14.40 -5.47 7.11
CA GLU A 26 -15.02 -5.35 5.81
C GLU A 26 -14.01 -5.41 4.67
N ILE A 27 -12.70 -5.29 4.96
CA ILE A 27 -11.67 -5.33 3.94
C ILE A 27 -10.97 -6.68 4.02
N ALA A 28 -11.17 -7.50 2.99
CA ALA A 28 -10.51 -8.80 2.92
C ALA A 28 -9.02 -8.61 2.63
N ASP A 29 -8.20 -9.53 3.10
CA ASP A 29 -6.76 -9.45 2.85
C ASP A 29 -6.48 -9.37 1.36
N GLU A 30 -7.20 -10.15 0.55
CA GLU A 30 -6.98 -10.14 -0.89
C GLU A 30 -7.28 -8.77 -1.50
N ASP A 31 -8.24 -8.05 -0.93
CA ASP A 31 -8.56 -6.71 -1.43
C ASP A 31 -7.47 -5.72 -1.07
N ALA A 32 -6.90 -5.83 0.13
CA ALA A 32 -5.78 -4.98 0.49
C ALA A 32 -4.58 -5.25 -0.40
N ILE A 33 -4.30 -6.52 -0.67
CA ILE A 33 -3.18 -6.88 -1.54
C ILE A 33 -3.42 -6.36 -2.95
N HIS A 34 -4.64 -6.52 -3.47
CA HIS A 34 -4.99 -6.02 -4.80
C HIS A 34 -4.77 -4.52 -4.87
N ALA A 35 -5.24 -3.80 -3.87
CA ALA A 35 -5.09 -2.35 -3.85
C ALA A 35 -3.63 -1.94 -3.81
N TRP A 36 -2.78 -2.71 -3.11
CA TRP A 36 -1.36 -2.42 -3.06
C TRP A 36 -0.70 -2.67 -4.41
N VAL A 37 -0.96 -3.83 -5.00
CA VAL A 37 -0.31 -4.22 -6.25
C VAL A 37 -0.69 -3.26 -7.38
N TYR A 38 -1.92 -2.81 -7.40
CA TYR A 38 -2.41 -1.92 -8.46
C TYR A 38 -2.61 -0.50 -7.93
N ALA A 39 -1.79 -0.08 -6.98
CA ALA A 39 -1.94 1.25 -6.38
C ALA A 39 -1.84 2.33 -7.45
N VAL A 40 -2.71 3.32 -7.34
CA VAL A 40 -2.69 4.44 -8.27
C VAL A 40 -1.75 5.54 -7.79
N GLU A 41 -1.44 5.55 -6.50
CA GLU A 41 -0.47 6.46 -5.92
C GLU A 41 0.27 5.74 -4.81
N CYS A 42 1.54 6.00 -4.70
CA CYS A 42 2.35 5.42 -3.64
C CYS A 42 3.47 6.40 -3.31
N ALA A 43 3.67 6.66 -2.05
CA ALA A 43 4.71 7.58 -1.62
C ALA A 43 5.46 6.98 -0.44
N GLU A 44 6.76 7.15 -0.43
CA GLU A 44 7.56 6.71 0.70
C GLU A 44 7.38 7.71 1.84
N ARG A 45 7.26 7.20 3.05
CA ARG A 45 7.08 8.05 4.22
C ARG A 45 8.43 8.31 4.83
N VAL A 46 8.92 9.52 4.66
CA VAL A 46 10.30 9.83 5.02
C VAL A 46 10.50 10.00 6.51
N ASP A 47 9.43 10.16 7.26
CA ASP A 47 9.55 10.36 8.70
C ASP A 47 9.42 9.06 9.49
N SER A 48 9.40 7.93 8.84
CA SER A 48 9.32 6.66 9.54
C SER A 48 10.66 6.37 10.21
N PRO A 49 10.64 6.01 11.49
CA PRO A 49 11.90 5.66 12.17
C PRO A 49 12.34 4.23 11.94
N TYR A 50 11.56 3.46 11.19
CA TYR A 50 11.85 2.05 11.02
C TYR A 50 12.22 1.76 9.57
N TRP A 51 11.97 0.54 9.12
CA TRP A 51 12.24 0.15 7.75
C TRP A 51 11.47 1.03 6.80
N PRO A 52 11.87 1.08 5.54
CA PRO A 52 11.14 1.91 4.58
C PRO A 52 9.64 1.65 4.66
N ALA A 53 8.91 2.72 4.77
CA ALA A 53 7.46 2.66 4.93
C ALA A 53 6.81 3.45 3.81
N TYR A 54 5.61 3.04 3.44
CA TYR A 54 4.92 3.61 2.29
C TYR A 54 3.47 3.88 2.61
N ALA A 55 2.93 4.91 1.98
CA ALA A 55 1.50 5.18 1.98
C ALA A 55 1.03 5.02 0.55
N ALA A 56 -0.09 4.36 0.35
CA ALA A 56 -0.58 4.09 -0.98
C ALA A 56 -2.09 4.24 -1.05
N LEU A 57 -2.57 4.54 -2.24
CA LEU A 57 -3.99 4.56 -2.55
C LEU A 57 -4.20 3.60 -3.70
N GLY A 58 -5.14 2.71 -3.56
CA GLY A 58 -5.45 1.77 -4.62
C GLY A 58 -6.87 1.26 -4.48
N TYR A 59 -7.42 0.76 -5.59
CA TYR A 59 -8.77 0.25 -5.59
C TYR A 59 -8.76 -1.23 -5.26
N ASP A 60 -9.74 -1.64 -4.47
CA ASP A 60 -9.91 -3.06 -4.20
C ASP A 60 -10.56 -3.72 -5.42
N ARG A 61 -10.84 -5.03 -5.30
CA ARG A 61 -11.40 -5.78 -6.42
C ARG A 61 -12.82 -5.33 -6.77
N ASN A 62 -13.46 -4.58 -5.89
CA ASN A 62 -14.82 -4.09 -6.11
C ASN A 62 -14.84 -2.62 -6.49
N GLY A 63 -13.71 -2.00 -6.66
CA GLY A 63 -13.66 -0.60 -7.09
C GLY A 63 -13.69 0.41 -5.97
N LEU A 64 -13.56 -0.03 -4.71
CA LEU A 64 -13.51 0.91 -3.59
C LEU A 64 -12.07 1.37 -3.39
N LEU A 65 -11.90 2.65 -3.18
CA LEU A 65 -10.57 3.20 -2.98
C LEU A 65 -10.15 2.97 -1.54
N LEU A 66 -8.99 2.34 -1.36
CA LEU A 66 -8.44 2.07 -0.05
C LEU A 66 -7.21 2.92 0.21
N GLU A 67 -7.07 3.33 1.45
CA GLU A 67 -5.81 3.88 1.92
C GLU A 67 -5.03 2.74 2.58
N LEU A 68 -3.74 2.66 2.27
CA LEU A 68 -2.90 1.57 2.77
C LEU A 68 -1.63 2.14 3.37
N LEU A 69 -1.19 1.56 4.47
CA LEU A 69 0.15 1.81 4.99
C LEU A 69 0.87 0.48 5.00
N ALA A 70 2.11 0.48 4.56
CA ALA A 70 2.89 -0.74 4.46
C ALA A 70 4.34 -0.44 4.74
N ALA A 71 5.09 -1.48 5.09
CA ALA A 71 6.51 -1.35 5.33
C ALA A 71 7.24 -2.49 4.64
N ARG A 72 8.46 -2.20 4.16
CA ARG A 72 9.29 -3.24 3.60
C ARG A 72 10.02 -3.94 4.74
N GLN A 73 9.95 -5.26 4.75
CA GLN A 73 10.59 -6.06 5.76
C GLN A 73 12.02 -6.37 5.37
N GLU A 74 12.78 -6.91 6.31
CA GLU A 74 14.18 -7.25 6.06
C GLU A 74 14.36 -8.20 4.90
N ASP A 75 13.43 -9.11 4.71
CA ASP A 75 13.53 -10.10 3.64
C ASP A 75 13.01 -9.58 2.32
N GLY A 76 12.64 -8.30 2.26
CA GLY A 76 12.15 -7.69 1.04
C GLY A 76 10.64 -7.77 0.87
N SER A 77 9.95 -8.53 1.72
CA SER A 77 8.50 -8.62 1.60
C SER A 77 7.85 -7.32 2.06
N ILE A 78 6.61 -7.14 1.64
CA ILE A 78 5.83 -5.96 2.03
C ILE A 78 4.80 -6.40 3.05
N LEU A 79 4.74 -5.69 4.17
CA LEU A 79 3.73 -5.94 5.19
C LEU A 79 2.77 -4.77 5.21
N ILE A 80 1.52 -5.02 4.84
CA ILE A 80 0.47 -4.01 4.92
C ILE A 80 -0.07 -4.06 6.34
N ASP A 81 0.11 -2.98 7.09
CA ASP A 81 -0.31 -2.99 8.48
C ASP A 81 -1.49 -2.06 8.74
N HIS A 82 -2.05 -1.46 7.69
CA HIS A 82 -3.21 -0.59 7.82
C HIS A 82 -3.92 -0.52 6.47
N ALA A 83 -5.23 -0.63 6.50
CA ALA A 83 -6.07 -0.45 5.32
C ALA A 83 -7.42 0.08 5.76
N MET A 84 -7.93 1.07 5.07
CA MET A 84 -9.27 1.58 5.38
C MET A 84 -9.88 2.20 4.13
N THR A 85 -11.18 2.34 4.13
CA THR A 85 -11.91 3.00 3.06
C THR A 85 -13.09 3.76 3.68
N PRO A 86 -13.37 4.97 3.20
CA PRO A 86 -12.60 5.72 2.22
C PRO A 86 -11.31 6.25 2.84
N PRO A 87 -10.38 6.70 2.02
CA PRO A 87 -9.14 7.27 2.55
C PRO A 87 -9.41 8.48 3.41
N SER A 88 -8.61 8.65 4.45
CA SER A 88 -8.76 9.79 5.34
C SER A 88 -8.30 11.07 4.65
N LYS A 89 -8.77 12.19 5.15
CA LYS A 89 -8.31 13.47 4.65
C LYS A 89 -6.81 13.63 4.88
N LYS A 90 -6.34 13.13 6.01
CA LYS A 90 -4.91 13.22 6.30
C LYS A 90 -4.10 12.49 5.24
N MET A 91 -4.55 11.30 4.86
CA MET A 91 -3.83 10.52 3.85
C MET A 91 -3.89 11.20 2.50
N MET A 92 -5.04 11.74 2.12
CA MET A 92 -5.17 12.42 0.85
C MET A 92 -4.24 13.62 0.80
N THR A 93 -4.13 14.35 1.91
CA THR A 93 -3.22 15.47 1.98
C THR A 93 -1.77 15.02 1.91
N GLU A 94 -1.44 13.94 2.60
CA GLU A 94 -0.06 13.44 2.63
C GLU A 94 0.39 13.06 1.22
N ILE A 95 -0.46 12.38 0.46
CA ILE A 95 -0.07 11.89 -0.86
C ILE A 95 -0.20 12.96 -1.92
N PHE A 96 -1.32 13.69 -1.91
CA PHE A 96 -1.55 14.67 -2.95
C PHE A 96 -1.26 16.09 -2.51
N GLY A 97 -1.11 16.36 -1.29
CA GLY A 97 -0.97 17.57 -0.57
C GLY A 97 -0.82 18.89 -1.32
N PRO A 98 -1.11 19.99 -0.67
CA PRO A 98 -1.04 21.27 -1.39
C PRO A 98 0.35 21.58 -1.93
N GLY A 99 1.37 21.07 -1.29
CA GLY A 99 2.71 21.31 -1.78
C GLY A 99 3.04 20.58 -3.05
N ARG A 100 2.24 19.63 -3.45
CA ARG A 100 2.51 18.89 -4.65
C ARG A 100 1.92 19.52 -5.87
N ARG A 101 1.07 20.49 -5.72
CA ARG A 101 0.44 21.04 -6.80
C ARG A 101 1.40 21.85 -7.43
N GLY A 102 2.15 21.82 -7.76
CA GLY A 102 3.06 22.48 -8.56
C GLY A 102 3.04 23.90 -8.55
#